data_7f6bc10e90cc267a4166a88a047b9c5e
#
_entry.id   7f6bc10e90cc267a4166a88a047b9c5e
#
_cell.length_a   1.000
_cell.length_b   1.000
_cell.length_c   1.000
_cell.angle_alpha   90.00
_cell.angle_beta   90.00
_cell.angle_gamma   90.00
#
_symmetry.space_group_name_H-M   'P 1'
#
loop_
_entity.id
_entity.type
_entity.pdbx_description
1 polymer ?
#
loop_
_entity_poly.entity_id
_entity_poly.type
_entity_poly.pdbx_seq_one_letter_code
_entity_poly.pdbx_strand_id
1 'polypeptide(L)'
;ADMKYKCLIFDLDGTLVNSIHALTYCTNLSLEKFGLGPLTEEQMMTIVGDGYKMQMKRSLAACGDTDEAHYEAILPVYMEIFGKYCNYEMHPYDGIVELTSKAKELGLKIAVVSNKPDAQAKKTVEYVFGAGYFDTVIGEQEGVPKKPDPSGALKAAKICGADPSECLYFGDTNTDMKTGKNAKMTTVG
;
A
#
# COMPACT_ATOMS: atom_id res chain seq x y z
N ALA A 1 -15.02 -24.10 17.52
CA ALA A 1 -14.95 -24.55 16.13
C ALA A 1 -13.60 -24.12 15.56
N ASP A 2 -12.84 -25.06 15.00
CA ASP A 2 -11.60 -24.74 14.33
C ASP A 2 -11.91 -23.91 13.08
N MET A 3 -11.51 -22.64 13.09
CA MET A 3 -11.62 -21.78 11.91
C MET A 3 -10.55 -22.20 10.91
N LYS A 4 -10.92 -22.32 9.64
CA LYS A 4 -10.00 -22.63 8.54
C LYS A 4 -8.92 -21.54 8.39
N TYR A 5 -9.30 -20.28 8.54
CA TYR A 5 -8.40 -19.15 8.40
C TYR A 5 -8.00 -18.61 9.76
N LYS A 6 -6.74 -18.22 9.89
CA LYS A 6 -6.13 -17.69 11.11
C LYS A 6 -5.59 -16.27 10.96
N CYS A 7 -5.37 -15.85 9.73
CA CYS A 7 -4.76 -14.55 9.43
C CYS A 7 -5.44 -13.90 8.22
N LEU A 8 -5.75 -12.62 8.37
CA LEU A 8 -6.20 -11.76 7.27
C LEU A 8 -5.07 -10.80 6.92
N ILE A 9 -4.64 -10.82 5.67
CA ILE A 9 -3.60 -9.93 5.16
C ILE A 9 -4.25 -8.97 4.18
N PHE A 10 -3.98 -7.68 4.35
CA PHE A 10 -4.59 -6.62 3.55
C PHE A 10 -3.54 -5.81 2.81
N ASP A 11 -3.81 -5.44 1.57
CA ASP A 11 -3.18 -4.28 0.96
C ASP A 11 -3.64 -3.01 1.72
N LEU A 12 -2.92 -1.92 1.58
CA LEU A 12 -3.21 -0.66 2.26
C LEU A 12 -4.00 0.29 1.36
N ASP A 13 -3.32 0.86 0.38
CA ASP A 13 -3.88 1.88 -0.50
C ASP A 13 -4.90 1.25 -1.47
N GLY A 14 -6.14 1.76 -1.45
CA GLY A 14 -7.22 1.25 -2.29
C GLY A 14 -7.98 0.05 -1.69
N THR A 15 -7.52 -0.49 -0.56
CA THR A 15 -8.16 -1.61 0.15
C THR A 15 -8.61 -1.23 1.56
N LEU A 16 -7.67 -0.86 2.41
CA LEU A 16 -7.97 -0.42 3.78
C LEU A 16 -8.30 1.07 3.84
N VAL A 17 -7.57 1.89 3.10
CA VAL A 17 -7.67 3.35 3.14
C VAL A 17 -7.84 3.93 1.75
N ASN A 18 -8.61 5.01 1.68
CA ASN A 18 -8.72 5.84 0.49
C ASN A 18 -7.58 6.87 0.51
N SER A 19 -6.52 6.56 -0.20
CA SER A 19 -5.28 7.35 -0.22
C SER A 19 -5.10 8.19 -1.48
N ILE A 20 -6.06 8.18 -2.40
CA ILE A 20 -5.89 8.86 -3.69
C ILE A 20 -5.67 10.36 -3.53
N HIS A 21 -6.31 11.00 -2.54
CA HIS A 21 -6.13 12.42 -2.27
C HIS A 21 -4.69 12.74 -1.86
N ALA A 22 -4.14 11.97 -0.92
CA ALA A 22 -2.77 12.15 -0.45
C ALA A 22 -1.74 11.88 -1.56
N LEU A 23 -1.92 10.80 -2.31
CA LEU A 23 -1.01 10.44 -3.40
C LEU A 23 -1.03 11.50 -4.51
N THR A 24 -2.20 11.98 -4.89
CA THR A 24 -2.34 13.02 -5.90
C THR A 24 -1.76 14.35 -5.42
N TYR A 25 -2.05 14.74 -4.20
CA TYR A 25 -1.54 15.97 -3.58
C TYR A 25 -0.01 15.99 -3.56
N CYS A 26 0.60 14.94 -3.02
CA CYS A 26 2.07 14.83 -2.93
C CYS A 26 2.75 14.76 -4.30
N THR A 27 2.14 14.04 -5.24
CA THR A 27 2.65 13.95 -6.61
C THR A 27 2.61 15.31 -7.30
N ASN A 28 1.50 16.03 -7.20
CA ASN A 28 1.35 17.35 -7.83
C ASN A 28 2.27 18.41 -7.22
N LEU A 29 2.47 18.40 -5.91
CA LEU A 29 3.48 19.26 -5.27
C LEU A 29 4.89 18.97 -5.79
N SER A 30 5.19 17.71 -6.05
CA SER A 30 6.48 17.29 -6.59
C SER A 30 6.66 17.73 -8.04
N LEU A 31 5.64 17.49 -8.88
CA LEU A 31 5.63 17.89 -10.30
C LEU A 31 5.73 19.41 -10.46
N GLU A 32 5.07 20.17 -9.61
CA GLU A 32 5.10 21.64 -9.65
C GLU A 32 6.53 22.19 -9.57
N LYS A 33 7.40 21.54 -8.81
CA LYS A 33 8.81 21.94 -8.68
C LYS A 33 9.59 21.81 -10.00
N PHE A 34 9.07 21.05 -10.96
CA PHE A 34 9.62 20.87 -12.29
C PHE A 34 8.81 21.60 -13.38
N GLY A 35 7.84 22.42 -12.96
CA GLY A 35 6.96 23.14 -13.89
C GLY A 35 5.97 22.23 -14.64
N LEU A 36 5.64 21.07 -14.04
CA LEU A 36 4.77 20.06 -14.63
C LEU A 36 3.49 19.88 -13.83
N GLY A 37 2.50 19.21 -14.44
CA GLY A 37 1.20 18.94 -13.84
C GLY A 37 0.24 20.11 -13.90
N PRO A 38 -0.86 20.11 -13.11
CA PRO A 38 -1.22 19.01 -12.22
C PRO A 38 -1.84 17.81 -12.95
N LEU A 39 -1.77 16.64 -12.31
CA LEU A 39 -2.52 15.45 -12.71
C LEU A 39 -3.83 15.39 -11.92
N THR A 40 -4.86 14.81 -12.52
CA THR A 40 -6.14 14.56 -11.84
C THR A 40 -6.08 13.28 -11.00
N GLU A 41 -6.99 13.14 -10.04
CA GLU A 41 -7.11 11.89 -9.28
C GLU A 41 -7.45 10.70 -10.17
N GLU A 42 -8.26 10.92 -11.22
CA GLU A 42 -8.58 9.90 -12.20
C GLU A 42 -7.34 9.38 -12.93
N GLN A 43 -6.44 10.28 -13.34
CA GLN A 43 -5.15 9.90 -13.92
C GLN A 43 -4.29 9.15 -12.90
N MET A 44 -4.25 9.63 -11.65
CA MET A 44 -3.47 8.99 -10.59
C MET A 44 -3.95 7.57 -10.28
N MET A 45 -5.24 7.29 -10.39
CA MET A 45 -5.79 5.93 -10.20
C MET A 45 -5.18 4.90 -11.17
N THR A 46 -4.78 5.32 -12.36
CA THR A 46 -4.12 4.45 -13.35
C THR A 46 -2.60 4.35 -13.13
N ILE A 47 -2.04 5.22 -12.32
CA ILE A 47 -0.60 5.37 -12.11
C ILE A 47 -0.11 4.60 -10.88
N VAL A 48 -0.90 4.63 -9.79
CA VAL A 48 -0.51 4.10 -8.47
C VAL A 48 -0.63 2.59 -8.35
N GLY A 49 0.04 2.02 -7.34
CA GLY A 49 -0.08 0.61 -6.96
C GLY A 49 1.21 -0.20 -7.05
N ASP A 50 2.21 0.28 -7.79
CA ASP A 50 3.47 -0.44 -8.05
C ASP A 50 4.69 0.23 -7.38
N GLY A 51 4.47 0.97 -6.29
CA GLY A 51 5.52 1.67 -5.56
C GLY A 51 5.78 3.08 -6.09
N TYR A 52 6.48 3.89 -5.28
CA TYR A 52 6.64 5.32 -5.57
C TYR A 52 7.54 5.60 -6.79
N LYS A 53 8.52 4.73 -7.06
CA LYS A 53 9.41 4.90 -8.22
C LYS A 53 8.64 4.79 -9.52
N MET A 54 7.82 3.77 -9.67
CA MET A 54 6.94 3.62 -10.84
C MET A 54 5.89 4.73 -10.90
N GLN A 55 5.36 5.14 -9.75
CA GLN A 55 4.42 6.26 -9.65
C GLN A 55 5.04 7.54 -10.22
N MET A 56 6.26 7.88 -9.85
CA MET A 56 6.94 9.07 -10.36
C MET A 56 7.26 8.96 -11.85
N LYS A 57 7.73 7.80 -12.30
CA LYS A 57 8.01 7.56 -13.71
C LYS A 57 6.75 7.73 -14.58
N ARG A 58 5.66 7.11 -14.17
CA ARG A 58 4.36 7.21 -14.86
C ARG A 58 3.78 8.62 -14.81
N SER A 59 3.96 9.32 -13.70
CA SER A 59 3.49 10.70 -13.53
C SER A 59 4.22 11.67 -14.44
N LEU A 60 5.54 11.56 -14.54
CA LEU A 60 6.33 12.33 -15.50
C LEU A 60 5.91 12.05 -16.93
N ALA A 61 5.76 10.78 -17.30
CA ALA A 61 5.32 10.38 -18.64
C ALA A 61 3.93 10.93 -18.97
N ALA A 62 3.00 10.93 -18.02
CA ALA A 62 1.68 11.52 -18.18
C ALA A 62 1.72 13.03 -18.43
N CYS A 63 2.77 13.71 -17.98
CA CYS A 63 3.05 15.12 -18.26
C CYS A 63 3.89 15.32 -19.54
N GLY A 64 4.18 14.27 -20.29
CA GLY A 64 4.99 14.35 -21.50
C GLY A 64 6.51 14.45 -21.24
N ASP A 65 6.95 14.15 -20.03
CA ASP A 65 8.36 14.24 -19.62
C ASP A 65 8.95 12.84 -19.45
N THR A 66 9.93 12.50 -20.30
CA THR A 66 10.64 11.23 -20.27
C THR A 66 12.15 11.41 -19.99
N ASP A 67 12.54 12.57 -19.47
CA ASP A 67 13.92 12.88 -19.12
C ASP A 67 14.35 12.08 -17.87
N GLU A 68 15.36 11.22 -18.02
CA GLU A 68 15.88 10.43 -16.90
C GLU A 68 16.48 11.29 -15.79
N ALA A 69 17.03 12.47 -16.11
CA ALA A 69 17.55 13.39 -15.09
C ALA A 69 16.41 13.95 -14.22
N HIS A 70 15.24 14.24 -14.80
CA HIS A 70 14.06 14.66 -14.04
C HIS A 70 13.51 13.51 -13.18
N TYR A 71 13.49 12.30 -13.70
CA TYR A 71 13.11 11.12 -12.93
C TYR A 71 14.00 10.93 -11.69
N GLU A 72 15.31 10.96 -11.87
CA GLU A 72 16.27 10.85 -10.75
C GLU A 72 16.09 11.98 -9.74
N ALA A 73 15.87 13.21 -10.22
CA ALA A 73 15.74 14.39 -9.37
C ALA A 73 14.42 14.44 -8.59
N ILE A 74 13.32 13.92 -9.16
CA ILE A 74 12.00 14.00 -8.50
C ILE A 74 11.85 13.01 -7.34
N LEU A 75 12.58 11.89 -7.36
CA LEU A 75 12.45 10.86 -6.34
C LEU A 75 12.69 11.38 -4.92
N PRO A 76 13.81 12.05 -4.61
CA PRO A 76 14.02 12.60 -3.28
C PRO A 76 13.05 13.74 -2.94
N VAL A 77 12.66 14.53 -3.93
CA VAL A 77 11.66 15.61 -3.75
C VAL A 77 10.33 15.02 -3.30
N TYR A 78 9.85 14.00 -4.00
CA TYR A 78 8.62 13.29 -3.63
C TYR A 78 8.71 12.69 -2.23
N MET A 79 9.80 12.01 -1.90
CA MET A 79 9.95 11.38 -0.58
C MET A 79 9.94 12.38 0.57
N GLU A 80 10.51 13.56 0.37
CA GLU A 80 10.44 14.63 1.37
C GLU A 80 9.01 15.14 1.55
N ILE A 81 8.30 15.40 0.46
CA ILE A 81 6.92 15.88 0.48
C ILE A 81 6.00 14.82 1.06
N PHE A 82 6.15 13.58 0.63
CA PHE A 82 5.35 12.45 1.12
C PHE A 82 5.58 12.17 2.60
N GLY A 83 6.79 12.35 3.09
CA GLY A 83 7.10 12.26 4.51
C GLY A 83 6.28 13.23 5.36
N LYS A 84 5.95 14.40 4.82
CA LYS A 84 5.15 15.43 5.51
C LYS A 84 3.64 15.22 5.34
N TYR A 85 3.19 14.84 4.15
CA TYR A 85 1.78 14.89 3.77
C TYR A 85 1.18 13.54 3.40
N CYS A 86 1.81 12.43 3.76
CA CYS A 86 1.33 11.08 3.40
C CYS A 86 -0.07 10.76 3.94
N ASN A 87 -0.51 11.47 4.97
CA ASN A 87 -1.83 11.28 5.58
C ASN A 87 -2.86 12.35 5.19
N TYR A 88 -2.57 13.14 4.16
CA TYR A 88 -3.47 14.18 3.68
C TYR A 88 -4.83 13.60 3.27
N GLU A 89 -5.89 14.06 3.92
CA GLU A 89 -7.27 13.57 3.73
C GLU A 89 -7.41 12.04 3.77
N MET A 90 -6.59 11.37 4.59
CA MET A 90 -6.57 9.92 4.71
C MET A 90 -7.69 9.42 5.62
N HIS A 91 -8.47 8.45 5.13
CA HIS A 91 -9.52 7.81 5.90
C HIS A 91 -9.72 6.36 5.45
N PRO A 92 -10.24 5.47 6.34
CA PRO A 92 -10.55 4.10 5.96
C PRO A 92 -11.77 4.05 5.05
N TYR A 93 -11.85 3.03 4.20
CA TYR A 93 -13.08 2.73 3.49
C TYR A 93 -14.17 2.27 4.45
N ASP A 94 -15.43 2.52 4.07
CA ASP A 94 -16.59 2.09 4.84
C ASP A 94 -16.56 0.57 5.07
N GLY A 95 -16.87 0.15 6.30
CA GLY A 95 -16.90 -1.26 6.68
C GLY A 95 -15.55 -1.86 7.09
N ILE A 96 -14.43 -1.20 6.81
CA ILE A 96 -13.08 -1.73 7.13
C ILE A 96 -12.85 -1.84 8.63
N VAL A 97 -13.21 -0.81 9.40
CA VAL A 97 -13.04 -0.83 10.87
C VAL A 97 -13.92 -1.93 11.48
N GLU A 98 -15.14 -2.09 11.00
CA GLU A 98 -16.04 -3.15 11.45
C GLU A 98 -15.48 -4.54 11.14
N LEU A 99 -15.00 -4.76 9.90
CA LEU A 99 -14.43 -6.03 9.47
C LEU A 99 -13.19 -6.41 10.31
N THR A 100 -12.26 -5.49 10.44
CA THR A 100 -11.01 -5.75 11.16
C THR A 100 -11.23 -5.91 12.65
N SER A 101 -12.11 -5.11 13.25
CA SER A 101 -12.51 -5.26 14.66
C SER A 101 -13.16 -6.61 14.92
N LYS A 102 -14.04 -7.05 14.03
CA LYS A 102 -14.70 -8.36 14.13
C LYS A 102 -13.69 -9.51 14.01
N ALA A 103 -12.76 -9.39 13.09
CA ALA A 103 -11.68 -10.37 12.93
C ALA A 103 -10.87 -10.51 14.23
N LYS A 104 -10.51 -9.39 14.86
CA LYS A 104 -9.79 -9.38 16.14
C LYS A 104 -10.60 -10.03 17.26
N GLU A 105 -11.89 -9.72 17.36
CA GLU A 105 -12.79 -10.36 18.34
C GLU A 105 -12.84 -11.88 18.18
N LEU A 106 -12.77 -12.37 16.93
CA LEU A 106 -12.75 -13.80 16.62
C LEU A 106 -11.38 -14.46 16.84
N GLY A 107 -10.39 -13.72 17.28
CA GLY A 107 -9.03 -14.22 17.52
C GLY A 107 -8.19 -14.36 16.27
N LEU A 108 -8.62 -13.80 15.15
CA LEU A 108 -7.82 -13.77 13.91
C LEU A 108 -6.70 -12.75 14.05
N LYS A 109 -5.56 -13.07 13.46
CA LYS A 109 -4.47 -12.09 13.27
C LYS A 109 -4.77 -11.24 12.04
N ILE A 110 -4.36 -9.98 12.08
CA ILE A 110 -4.51 -9.06 10.96
C ILE A 110 -3.16 -8.42 10.62
N ALA A 111 -2.86 -8.34 9.33
CA ALA A 111 -1.59 -7.83 8.84
C ALA A 111 -1.80 -6.95 7.60
N VAL A 112 -0.83 -6.06 7.35
CA VAL A 112 -0.80 -5.20 6.17
C VAL A 112 0.46 -5.50 5.37
N VAL A 113 0.32 -5.68 4.05
CA VAL A 113 1.43 -5.82 3.10
C VAL A 113 1.19 -4.86 1.94
N SER A 114 2.08 -3.90 1.76
CA SER A 114 1.92 -2.80 0.81
C SER A 114 3.19 -2.52 0.03
N ASN A 115 3.05 -2.03 -1.20
CA ASN A 115 4.16 -1.48 -1.98
C ASN A 115 4.49 -0.02 -1.61
N LYS A 116 3.73 0.57 -0.69
CA LYS A 116 4.04 1.87 -0.10
C LYS A 116 5.35 1.78 0.69
N PRO A 117 6.21 2.82 0.69
CA PRO A 117 7.41 2.80 1.52
C PRO A 117 7.11 2.46 2.98
N ASP A 118 7.93 1.61 3.59
CA ASP A 118 7.66 1.01 4.90
C ASP A 118 7.36 2.04 5.99
N ALA A 119 8.17 3.09 6.08
CA ALA A 119 7.97 4.14 7.08
C ALA A 119 6.61 4.85 6.93
N GLN A 120 6.22 5.17 5.70
CA GLN A 120 4.95 5.84 5.42
C GLN A 120 3.76 4.88 5.59
N ALA A 121 3.91 3.61 5.23
CA ALA A 121 2.89 2.60 5.46
C ALA A 121 2.57 2.49 6.95
N LYS A 122 3.58 2.37 7.79
CA LYS A 122 3.43 2.32 9.25
C LYS A 122 2.80 3.61 9.81
N LYS A 123 3.26 4.76 9.33
CA LYS A 123 2.74 6.07 9.74
C LYS A 123 1.25 6.22 9.40
N THR A 124 0.84 5.81 8.21
CA THR A 124 -0.56 5.86 7.77
C THR A 124 -1.44 4.90 8.58
N VAL A 125 -1.00 3.66 8.77
CA VAL A 125 -1.76 2.66 9.55
C VAL A 125 -1.95 3.13 10.99
N GLU A 126 -0.90 3.66 11.62
CA GLU A 126 -0.98 4.20 12.98
C GLU A 126 -1.92 5.41 13.06
N TYR A 127 -1.85 6.30 12.09
CA TYR A 127 -2.73 7.48 12.02
C TYR A 127 -4.20 7.10 11.89
N VAL A 128 -4.53 6.13 11.04
CA VAL A 128 -5.93 5.77 10.74
C VAL A 128 -6.51 4.81 11.78
N PHE A 129 -5.74 3.83 12.23
CA PHE A 129 -6.23 2.72 13.07
C PHE A 129 -5.70 2.76 14.50
N GLY A 130 -4.62 3.47 14.77
CA GLY A 130 -3.95 3.49 16.05
C GLY A 130 -2.74 2.54 16.12
N ALA A 131 -1.83 2.84 17.04
CA ALA A 131 -0.63 2.03 17.26
C ALA A 131 -1.00 0.61 17.72
N GLY A 132 -0.36 -0.40 17.14
CA GLY A 132 -0.55 -1.80 17.53
C GLY A 132 -1.88 -2.42 17.11
N TYR A 133 -2.68 -1.73 16.28
CA TYR A 133 -3.95 -2.26 15.81
C TYR A 133 -3.77 -3.50 14.93
N PHE A 134 -2.81 -3.49 14.00
CA PHE A 134 -2.42 -4.64 13.20
C PHE A 134 -1.26 -5.38 13.86
N ASP A 135 -1.23 -6.71 13.73
CA ASP A 135 -0.15 -7.54 14.27
C ASP A 135 1.19 -7.27 13.58
N THR A 136 1.17 -6.95 12.29
CA THR A 136 2.34 -6.48 11.56
C THR A 136 1.94 -5.60 10.38
N VAL A 137 2.82 -4.67 10.02
CA VAL A 137 2.70 -3.80 8.85
C VAL A 137 4.01 -3.89 8.09
N ILE A 138 3.95 -4.34 6.84
CA ILE A 138 5.11 -4.53 5.97
C ILE A 138 4.91 -3.65 4.73
N GLY A 139 5.77 -2.64 4.58
CA GLY A 139 5.85 -1.81 3.40
C GLY A 139 7.05 -2.15 2.55
N GLU A 140 7.27 -1.38 1.48
CA GLU A 140 8.43 -1.52 0.62
C GLU A 140 9.71 -1.14 1.37
N GLN A 141 10.73 -1.97 1.23
CA GLN A 141 12.08 -1.72 1.73
C GLN A 141 13.08 -1.95 0.61
N GLU A 142 14.11 -1.11 0.56
CA GLU A 142 15.17 -1.25 -0.44
C GLU A 142 15.88 -2.61 -0.29
N GLY A 143 16.12 -3.27 -1.42
CA GLY A 143 16.77 -4.58 -1.45
C GLY A 143 15.83 -5.75 -1.15
N VAL A 144 14.57 -5.50 -0.82
CA VAL A 144 13.54 -6.52 -0.62
C VAL A 144 12.59 -6.51 -1.80
N PRO A 145 12.31 -7.66 -2.45
CA PRO A 145 11.37 -7.70 -3.58
C PRO A 145 9.97 -7.25 -3.15
N LYS A 146 9.40 -6.33 -3.93
CA LYS A 146 8.04 -5.83 -3.73
C LYS A 146 7.00 -6.74 -4.37
N LYS A 147 5.72 -6.53 -4.03
CA LYS A 147 4.61 -7.22 -4.69
C LYS A 147 4.67 -7.00 -6.23
N PRO A 148 4.43 -8.01 -7.06
CA PRO A 148 3.78 -9.29 -6.75
C PRO A 148 4.68 -10.42 -6.22
N ASP A 149 5.93 -10.14 -5.87
CA ASP A 149 6.75 -11.11 -5.15
C ASP A 149 6.07 -11.48 -3.83
N PRO A 150 5.99 -12.77 -3.45
CA PRO A 150 5.26 -13.19 -2.27
C PRO A 150 5.98 -12.98 -0.94
N SER A 151 7.22 -12.47 -0.94
CA SER A 151 8.08 -12.37 0.25
C SER A 151 7.40 -11.64 1.41
N GLY A 152 6.76 -10.49 1.14
CA GLY A 152 6.08 -9.72 2.18
C GLY A 152 4.89 -10.46 2.78
N ALA A 153 4.06 -11.08 1.94
CA ALA A 153 2.90 -11.85 2.38
C ALA A 153 3.33 -13.09 3.20
N LEU A 154 4.37 -13.80 2.77
CA LEU A 154 4.90 -14.95 3.48
C LEU A 154 5.50 -14.55 4.84
N LYS A 155 6.20 -13.41 4.89
CA LYS A 155 6.72 -12.84 6.14
C LYS A 155 5.60 -12.49 7.11
N ALA A 156 4.52 -11.86 6.61
CA ALA A 156 3.35 -11.51 7.42
C ALA A 156 2.69 -12.77 8.00
N ALA A 157 2.49 -13.80 7.20
CA ALA A 157 1.93 -15.06 7.65
C ALA A 157 2.79 -15.70 8.77
N LYS A 158 4.11 -15.70 8.59
CA LYS A 158 5.06 -16.23 9.58
C LYS A 158 4.99 -15.45 10.89
N ILE A 159 4.96 -14.13 10.84
CA ILE A 159 4.82 -13.28 12.04
C ILE A 159 3.51 -13.57 12.76
N CYS A 160 2.43 -13.79 12.01
CA CYS A 160 1.10 -14.11 12.55
C CYS A 160 0.95 -15.58 12.99
N GLY A 161 1.96 -16.41 12.80
CA GLY A 161 1.93 -17.83 13.18
C GLY A 161 0.95 -18.66 12.35
N ALA A 162 0.71 -18.29 11.09
CA ALA A 162 -0.21 -18.96 10.18
C ALA A 162 0.52 -19.53 8.97
N ASP A 163 0.07 -20.70 8.49
CA ASP A 163 0.50 -21.22 7.21
C ASP A 163 -0.18 -20.42 6.08
N PRO A 164 0.43 -20.30 4.89
CA PRO A 164 -0.21 -19.61 3.76
C PRO A 164 -1.62 -20.10 3.44
N SER A 165 -1.88 -21.42 3.58
CA SER A 165 -3.22 -21.99 3.37
C SER A 165 -4.26 -21.53 4.40
N GLU A 166 -3.82 -20.95 5.52
CA GLU A 166 -4.66 -20.44 6.60
C GLU A 166 -4.82 -18.91 6.51
N CYS A 167 -4.34 -18.30 5.44
CA CYS A 167 -4.39 -16.86 5.21
C CYS A 167 -5.38 -16.48 4.11
N LEU A 168 -6.16 -15.41 4.35
CA LEU A 168 -6.89 -14.69 3.31
C LEU A 168 -6.09 -13.43 2.95
N TYR A 169 -5.87 -13.21 1.66
CA TYR A 169 -5.20 -12.03 1.15
C TYR A 169 -6.20 -11.11 0.43
N PHE A 170 -6.38 -9.92 0.95
CA PHE A 170 -7.32 -8.91 0.44
C PHE A 170 -6.59 -7.83 -0.34
N GLY A 171 -7.07 -7.54 -1.54
CA GLY A 171 -6.55 -6.45 -2.36
C GLY A 171 -7.47 -6.13 -3.51
N ASP A 172 -7.22 -5.00 -4.18
CA ASP A 172 -8.08 -4.44 -5.22
C ASP A 172 -7.45 -4.48 -6.63
N THR A 173 -6.18 -4.90 -6.73
CA THR A 173 -5.43 -4.86 -7.99
C THR A 173 -4.99 -6.25 -8.47
N ASN A 174 -4.61 -6.33 -9.75
CA ASN A 174 -3.99 -7.53 -10.31
C ASN A 174 -2.68 -7.88 -9.57
N THR A 175 -1.92 -6.88 -9.15
CA THR A 175 -0.70 -7.06 -8.36
C THR A 175 -1.01 -7.80 -7.05
N ASP A 176 -2.10 -7.42 -6.36
CA ASP A 176 -2.53 -8.08 -5.13
C ASP A 176 -2.96 -9.51 -5.36
N MET A 177 -3.74 -9.76 -6.41
CA MET A 177 -4.19 -11.11 -6.74
C MET A 177 -3.01 -12.02 -7.08
N LYS A 178 -2.03 -11.52 -7.82
CA LYS A 178 -0.79 -12.25 -8.13
C LYS A 178 0.04 -12.50 -6.86
N THR A 179 0.12 -11.52 -5.98
CA THR A 179 0.86 -11.66 -4.70
C THR A 179 0.27 -12.79 -3.86
N GLY A 180 -1.04 -12.79 -3.66
CA GLY A 180 -1.72 -13.84 -2.88
C GLY A 180 -1.57 -15.20 -3.53
N LYS A 181 -1.71 -15.29 -4.84
CA LYS A 181 -1.53 -16.54 -5.59
C LYS A 181 -0.10 -17.05 -5.50
N ASN A 182 0.89 -16.18 -5.67
CA ASN A 182 2.30 -16.54 -5.57
C ASN A 182 2.66 -17.00 -4.15
N ALA A 183 2.00 -16.48 -3.13
CA ALA A 183 2.16 -16.89 -1.73
C ALA A 183 1.34 -18.14 -1.37
N LYS A 184 0.55 -18.67 -2.31
CA LYS A 184 -0.35 -19.83 -2.10
C LYS A 184 -1.42 -19.55 -1.03
N MET A 185 -1.93 -18.33 -1.03
CA MET A 185 -3.02 -17.87 -0.17
C MET A 185 -4.33 -17.79 -0.95
N THR A 186 -5.47 -17.86 -0.24
CA THR A 186 -6.77 -17.56 -0.82
C THR A 186 -6.90 -16.04 -0.98
N THR A 187 -7.24 -15.58 -2.17
CA THR A 187 -7.37 -14.16 -2.49
C THR A 187 -8.83 -13.71 -2.45
N VAL A 188 -9.02 -12.46 -2.00
CA VAL A 188 -10.31 -11.77 -1.97
C VAL A 188 -10.12 -10.41 -2.64
N GLY A 189 -10.86 -10.16 -3.70
CA GLY A 189 -10.83 -8.90 -4.44
C GLY A 189 -12.00 -7.99 -4.13
#